data_c4eeb228547d9acd2a207c5fcf366281
#
_entry.id   c4eeb228547d9acd2a207c5fcf366281
#
_cell.length_a   1.000
_cell.length_b   1.000
_cell.length_c   1.000
_cell.angle_alpha   90.00
_cell.angle_beta   90.00
_cell.angle_gamma   90.00
#
_symmetry.space_group_name_H-M   'P 1'
#
loop_
_entity.id
_entity.type
_entity.pdbx_description
1 polymer ?
#
loop_
_entity_poly.entity_id
_entity_poly.type
_entity_poly.pdbx_seq_one_letter_code
_entity_poly.pdbx_strand_id
1 'polypeptide(L)'
;MTGEQRWVHVGTVVDSSGSSGRKVQFNGQEYDYVFDVDIEEGKPALKLPYNLSENPYEAATKFLGNNELPISYIDEVAKFIVSNTKGATIGQTAEAPADPYGSDSRYKPDQVEQPKKYLPHTEYLSLTQAKWEPVAKKLRSLNEKHILAGNKHIAMNPDGLSRLETVLQATMGKPVQKTENPAALLDAQRSIYTFLTRWPYSDRLPAFDVLRCFVTRPSSASLKDPKYGSLIDIILRAALATQDPIPTADEPLSDLLNTLDASKLNTNNIMMALRTLTNLFATPEGRTLAAAEASAIIAALARIAGVEGGQGPIGAENNNLQIALTSAAFNFACLAFNQRDSVELEQLMVLCQISEAVIRRQADPEVLFRAVMVLGMVLAIGGEARDLAKTLEVGEPVGEAAKKGGEERLRLVAGECLEFLKR
;
A
#
# COMPACT_ATOMS: atom_id res chain seq x y z
N MET A 1 -4.99 13.78 40.27
CA MET A 1 -5.02 12.30 40.32
C MET A 1 -5.54 11.86 38.95
N THR A 2 -4.62 11.51 38.07
CA THR A 2 -4.89 11.03 36.72
C THR A 2 -4.99 9.51 36.81
N GLY A 3 -6.22 8.97 36.72
CA GLY A 3 -6.47 7.54 36.66
C GLY A 3 -6.16 7.05 35.27
N GLU A 4 -5.13 6.21 35.10
CA GLU A 4 -4.92 5.42 33.89
C GLU A 4 -6.06 4.42 33.77
N GLN A 5 -6.89 4.59 32.75
CA GLN A 5 -7.89 3.58 32.34
C GLN A 5 -7.18 2.41 31.69
N ARG A 6 -7.03 1.34 32.44
CA ARG A 6 -6.44 0.07 32.00
C ARG A 6 -7.58 -0.91 31.75
N TRP A 7 -7.70 -1.40 30.51
CA TRP A 7 -8.63 -2.48 30.19
C TRP A 7 -8.21 -3.75 30.94
N VAL A 8 -9.09 -4.27 31.77
CA VAL A 8 -8.96 -5.58 32.41
C VAL A 8 -9.91 -6.52 31.69
N HIS A 9 -9.38 -7.67 31.23
CA HIS A 9 -10.17 -8.74 30.62
C HIS A 9 -11.13 -9.30 31.70
N VAL A 10 -12.40 -8.90 31.65
CA VAL A 10 -13.44 -9.39 32.53
C VAL A 10 -14.52 -10.05 31.69
N GLY A 11 -14.47 -11.39 31.66
CA GLY A 11 -15.63 -12.20 31.28
C GLY A 11 -15.55 -12.87 29.92
N THR A 12 -15.67 -14.17 29.97
CA THR A 12 -16.02 -15.03 28.82
C THR A 12 -17.45 -14.72 28.41
N VAL A 13 -17.66 -14.34 27.13
CA VAL A 13 -19.01 -14.15 26.57
C VAL A 13 -19.78 -15.45 26.67
N VAL A 14 -20.79 -15.48 27.53
CA VAL A 14 -21.79 -16.54 27.59
C VAL A 14 -22.98 -16.05 26.77
N ASP A 15 -23.14 -16.64 25.60
CA ASP A 15 -24.15 -16.44 24.56
C ASP A 15 -23.77 -15.49 23.41
N SER A 16 -23.18 -16.07 22.38
CA SER A 16 -23.26 -15.53 21.03
C SER A 16 -24.50 -16.11 20.35
N SER A 17 -25.59 -15.36 20.27
CA SER A 17 -26.74 -15.70 19.43
C SER A 17 -26.36 -15.54 17.95
N GLY A 18 -25.52 -16.42 17.41
CA GLY A 18 -25.05 -16.26 16.04
C GLY A 18 -24.43 -17.47 15.36
N SER A 19 -24.39 -18.65 15.97
CA SER A 19 -23.76 -19.82 15.32
C SER A 19 -24.70 -20.74 14.56
N SER A 20 -25.93 -20.31 14.23
CA SER A 20 -26.93 -21.17 13.58
C SER A 20 -27.44 -20.68 12.21
N GLY A 21 -26.64 -19.88 11.47
CA GLY A 21 -27.04 -19.46 10.12
C GLY A 21 -28.25 -18.53 10.03
N ARG A 22 -28.79 -18.03 11.16
CA ARG A 22 -29.86 -17.03 11.22
C ARG A 22 -29.26 -15.67 11.52
N LYS A 23 -29.54 -14.69 10.66
CA LYS A 23 -29.20 -13.29 10.88
C LYS A 23 -29.93 -12.74 12.11
N VAL A 24 -29.24 -11.87 12.84
CA VAL A 24 -29.76 -11.19 14.03
C VAL A 24 -30.31 -9.84 13.64
N GLN A 25 -31.57 -9.54 13.99
CA GLN A 25 -32.17 -8.22 13.75
C GLN A 25 -31.73 -7.25 14.85
N PHE A 26 -31.18 -6.10 14.42
CA PHE A 26 -30.85 -4.98 15.29
C PHE A 26 -31.17 -3.65 14.60
N ASN A 27 -31.91 -2.77 15.27
CA ASN A 27 -32.37 -1.48 14.73
C ASN A 27 -33.05 -1.56 13.34
N GLY A 28 -33.81 -2.64 13.08
CA GLY A 28 -34.53 -2.83 11.82
C GLY A 28 -33.68 -3.32 10.65
N GLN A 29 -32.40 -3.67 10.88
CA GLN A 29 -31.50 -4.28 9.91
C GLN A 29 -31.04 -5.67 10.38
N GLU A 30 -30.69 -6.53 9.41
CA GLU A 30 -30.20 -7.88 9.67
C GLU A 30 -28.68 -7.91 9.62
N TYR A 31 -28.06 -8.50 10.66
CA TYR A 31 -26.61 -8.67 10.81
C TYR A 31 -26.24 -10.12 11.02
N ASP A 32 -25.06 -10.51 10.59
CA ASP A 32 -24.53 -11.85 10.85
C ASP A 32 -24.18 -12.02 12.34
N TYR A 33 -23.74 -10.95 12.99
CA TYR A 33 -23.42 -10.90 14.42
C TYR A 33 -23.86 -9.58 15.05
N VAL A 34 -24.28 -9.63 16.31
CA VAL A 34 -24.45 -8.45 17.19
C VAL A 34 -23.78 -8.77 18.51
N PHE A 35 -22.58 -8.19 18.71
CA PHE A 35 -21.81 -8.40 19.93
C PHE A 35 -22.20 -7.44 21.04
N ASP A 36 -22.12 -7.90 22.28
CA ASP A 36 -22.18 -7.07 23.47
C ASP A 36 -20.76 -6.66 23.86
N VAL A 37 -20.47 -5.36 23.83
CA VAL A 37 -19.16 -4.79 24.18
C VAL A 37 -19.31 -4.00 25.47
N ASP A 38 -18.68 -4.48 26.52
CA ASP A 38 -18.64 -3.81 27.83
C ASP A 38 -17.43 -2.87 27.89
N ILE A 39 -17.66 -1.56 28.11
CA ILE A 39 -16.61 -0.53 28.04
C ILE A 39 -16.34 0.08 29.42
N GLU A 40 -17.35 0.14 30.29
CA GLU A 40 -17.23 0.71 31.64
C GLU A 40 -18.00 -0.13 32.66
N GLU A 41 -17.33 -0.45 33.77
CA GLU A 41 -17.92 -1.19 34.87
C GLU A 41 -19.16 -0.46 35.44
N GLY A 42 -20.32 -1.12 35.37
CA GLY A 42 -21.60 -0.57 35.85
C GLY A 42 -22.44 0.17 34.80
N LYS A 43 -22.03 0.27 33.56
CA LYS A 43 -22.84 0.74 32.41
C LYS A 43 -23.37 -0.43 31.59
N PRO A 44 -24.52 -0.29 30.91
CA PRO A 44 -25.02 -1.34 30.03
C PRO A 44 -24.08 -1.55 28.82
N ALA A 45 -23.88 -2.81 28.44
CA ALA A 45 -23.04 -3.19 27.31
C ALA A 45 -23.54 -2.54 26.00
N LEU A 46 -22.62 -2.03 25.18
CA LEU A 46 -22.91 -1.44 23.90
C LEU A 46 -23.04 -2.53 22.82
N LYS A 47 -24.00 -2.37 21.92
CA LYS A 47 -24.22 -3.33 20.82
C LYS A 47 -23.36 -2.97 19.61
N LEU A 48 -22.53 -3.95 19.15
CA LEU A 48 -21.69 -3.85 17.96
C LEU A 48 -22.25 -4.80 16.89
N PRO A 49 -23.04 -4.27 15.93
CA PRO A 49 -23.52 -5.06 14.81
C PRO A 49 -22.42 -5.26 13.77
N TYR A 50 -22.32 -6.46 13.21
CA TYR A 50 -21.27 -6.81 12.25
C TYR A 50 -21.78 -7.81 11.21
N ASN A 51 -21.43 -7.59 9.93
CA ASN A 51 -21.62 -8.52 8.84
C ASN A 51 -20.29 -9.10 8.38
N LEU A 52 -20.23 -10.39 8.08
CA LEU A 52 -19.05 -11.07 7.58
C LEU A 52 -18.52 -10.50 6.25
N SER A 53 -19.38 -9.82 5.49
CA SER A 53 -19.01 -9.10 4.27
C SER A 53 -18.39 -7.72 4.53
N GLU A 54 -18.41 -7.23 5.78
CA GLU A 54 -17.90 -5.92 6.17
C GLU A 54 -16.47 -6.01 6.70
N ASN A 55 -15.67 -4.97 6.44
CA ASN A 55 -14.31 -4.91 6.98
C ASN A 55 -14.36 -4.68 8.51
N PRO A 56 -13.70 -5.51 9.34
CA PRO A 56 -13.68 -5.34 10.80
C PRO A 56 -13.24 -3.94 11.27
N TYR A 57 -12.31 -3.29 10.57
CA TYR A 57 -11.86 -1.94 10.89
C TYR A 57 -12.91 -0.87 10.57
N GLU A 58 -13.71 -1.07 9.50
CA GLU A 58 -14.82 -0.17 9.17
C GLU A 58 -15.95 -0.31 10.19
N ALA A 59 -16.28 -1.53 10.58
CA ALA A 59 -17.26 -1.80 11.62
C ALA A 59 -16.81 -1.21 12.98
N ALA A 60 -15.53 -1.37 13.34
CA ALA A 60 -14.95 -0.76 14.52
C ALA A 60 -15.03 0.78 14.48
N THR A 61 -14.72 1.41 13.35
CA THR A 61 -14.80 2.86 13.17
C THR A 61 -16.23 3.38 13.34
N LYS A 62 -17.21 2.69 12.74
CA LYS A 62 -18.63 3.03 12.88
C LYS A 62 -19.11 2.88 14.31
N PHE A 63 -18.72 1.79 14.98
CA PHE A 63 -19.08 1.53 16.36
C PHE A 63 -18.54 2.62 17.31
N LEU A 64 -17.26 2.97 17.19
CA LEU A 64 -16.64 4.02 18.01
C LEU A 64 -17.27 5.39 17.73
N GLY A 65 -17.53 5.73 16.46
CA GLY A 65 -18.18 6.99 16.10
C GLY A 65 -19.61 7.10 16.59
N ASN A 66 -20.40 6.02 16.50
CA ASN A 66 -21.80 6.01 16.94
C ASN A 66 -21.96 6.09 18.47
N ASN A 67 -20.92 5.69 19.22
CA ASN A 67 -20.94 5.68 20.66
C ASN A 67 -20.04 6.77 21.30
N GLU A 68 -19.55 7.73 20.48
CA GLU A 68 -18.68 8.84 20.91
C GLU A 68 -17.42 8.40 21.65
N LEU A 69 -16.86 7.22 21.27
CA LEU A 69 -15.69 6.63 21.89
C LEU A 69 -14.40 7.08 21.19
N PRO A 70 -13.27 7.14 21.91
CA PRO A 70 -11.99 7.54 21.34
C PRO A 70 -11.54 6.61 20.20
N ILE A 71 -11.10 7.21 19.09
CA ILE A 71 -10.60 6.51 17.89
C ILE A 71 -9.38 5.62 18.15
N SER A 72 -8.66 5.87 19.27
CA SER A 72 -7.52 5.05 19.70
C SER A 72 -7.86 3.58 19.94
N TYR A 73 -9.14 3.25 20.16
CA TYR A 73 -9.61 1.88 20.39
C TYR A 73 -9.94 1.08 19.10
N ILE A 74 -9.70 1.66 17.92
CA ILE A 74 -10.05 1.02 16.64
C ILE A 74 -9.40 -0.36 16.49
N ASP A 75 -8.12 -0.48 16.85
CA ASP A 75 -7.37 -1.73 16.71
C ASP A 75 -7.87 -2.81 17.69
N GLU A 76 -8.29 -2.41 18.88
CA GLU A 76 -8.82 -3.34 19.89
C GLU A 76 -10.19 -3.86 19.49
N VAL A 77 -11.07 -2.98 19.02
CA VAL A 77 -12.41 -3.36 18.55
C VAL A 77 -12.33 -4.21 17.30
N ALA A 78 -11.45 -3.88 16.34
CA ALA A 78 -11.25 -4.69 15.15
C ALA A 78 -10.69 -6.08 15.48
N LYS A 79 -9.72 -6.18 16.39
CA LYS A 79 -9.20 -7.48 16.90
C LYS A 79 -10.28 -8.28 17.61
N PHE A 80 -11.15 -7.63 18.39
CA PHE A 80 -12.27 -8.28 19.03
C PHE A 80 -13.24 -8.89 18.02
N ILE A 81 -13.63 -8.15 16.96
CA ILE A 81 -14.48 -8.65 15.88
C ILE A 81 -13.82 -9.88 15.24
N VAL A 82 -12.56 -9.77 14.80
CA VAL A 82 -11.82 -10.86 14.14
C VAL A 82 -11.72 -12.09 15.03
N SER A 83 -11.45 -11.92 16.33
CA SER A 83 -11.30 -13.03 17.28
C SER A 83 -12.62 -13.78 17.51
N ASN A 84 -13.74 -13.06 17.50
CA ASN A 84 -15.07 -13.66 17.75
C ASN A 84 -15.78 -14.13 16.47
N THR A 85 -15.24 -13.84 15.29
CA THR A 85 -15.74 -14.32 14.00
C THR A 85 -14.84 -15.39 13.37
N LYS A 86 -13.78 -15.83 14.04
CA LYS A 86 -12.92 -16.93 13.61
C LYS A 86 -13.70 -18.23 13.53
N GLY A 87 -13.97 -18.67 12.31
CA GLY A 87 -14.72 -19.90 12.01
C GLY A 87 -15.93 -19.71 11.10
N ALA A 88 -16.34 -18.47 10.83
CA ALA A 88 -17.40 -18.19 9.87
C ALA A 88 -16.80 -17.93 8.48
N THR A 89 -16.92 -18.89 7.58
CA THR A 89 -16.47 -18.78 6.18
C THR A 89 -17.62 -18.28 5.32
N ILE A 90 -17.39 -17.23 4.52
CA ILE A 90 -18.32 -16.78 3.49
C ILE A 90 -18.41 -17.87 2.42
N GLY A 91 -19.61 -18.41 2.18
CA GLY A 91 -19.91 -19.24 1.02
C GLY A 91 -19.98 -20.74 1.26
N GLN A 92 -21.01 -21.20 1.99
CA GLN A 92 -21.59 -22.55 1.77
C GLN A 92 -23.09 -22.42 1.59
N THR A 93 -23.53 -22.17 0.34
CA THR A 93 -24.82 -22.63 -0.16
C THR A 93 -24.53 -23.82 -1.07
N ALA A 94 -24.59 -25.03 -0.52
CA ALA A 94 -24.82 -26.24 -1.28
C ALA A 94 -25.44 -27.25 -0.34
N GLU A 95 -26.68 -27.62 -0.64
CA GLU A 95 -27.38 -28.74 -0.04
C GLU A 95 -26.54 -30.02 -0.19
N ALA A 96 -26.11 -30.56 0.94
CA ALA A 96 -25.72 -31.95 1.03
C ALA A 96 -26.79 -32.70 1.85
N PRO A 97 -27.22 -33.90 1.42
CA PRO A 97 -28.28 -34.63 2.12
C PRO A 97 -27.82 -35.00 3.53
N ALA A 98 -28.72 -34.84 4.49
CA ALA A 98 -28.50 -35.14 5.88
C ALA A 98 -28.14 -36.60 6.07
N ASP A 99 -26.99 -36.90 6.67
CA ASP A 99 -26.60 -38.22 7.16
C ASP A 99 -27.40 -38.53 8.43
N PRO A 100 -28.25 -39.57 8.45
CA PRO A 100 -29.10 -39.90 9.60
C PRO A 100 -28.35 -40.47 10.80
N TYR A 101 -27.05 -40.69 10.73
CA TYR A 101 -26.28 -41.37 11.77
C TYR A 101 -25.17 -40.53 12.44
N GLY A 102 -25.19 -39.21 12.28
CA GLY A 102 -24.49 -38.29 13.19
C GLY A 102 -22.99 -38.58 13.43
N SER A 103 -22.19 -38.77 12.35
CA SER A 103 -20.74 -38.95 12.48
C SER A 103 -19.94 -37.62 12.61
N ASP A 104 -20.62 -36.47 12.61
CA ASP A 104 -19.96 -35.16 12.64
C ASP A 104 -19.52 -34.68 14.02
N SER A 105 -19.84 -35.42 15.10
CA SER A 105 -19.42 -35.10 16.47
C SER A 105 -18.17 -35.87 16.94
N ARG A 106 -17.40 -36.48 16.04
CA ARG A 106 -16.09 -37.02 16.42
C ARG A 106 -15.09 -35.89 16.52
N TYR A 107 -14.60 -35.65 17.75
CA TYR A 107 -13.36 -34.93 18.02
C TYR A 107 -12.30 -35.35 17.01
N LYS A 108 -11.94 -34.46 16.06
CA LYS A 108 -10.78 -34.63 15.20
C LYS A 108 -9.62 -34.00 15.96
N PRO A 109 -8.73 -34.79 16.61
CA PRO A 109 -7.47 -34.28 17.09
C PRO A 109 -6.69 -33.90 15.84
N ASP A 110 -6.04 -32.73 15.88
CA ASP A 110 -5.12 -32.27 14.84
C ASP A 110 -5.72 -31.69 13.54
N GLN A 111 -6.59 -30.67 13.63
CA GLN A 111 -6.37 -29.55 12.74
C GLN A 111 -5.34 -28.63 13.40
N VAL A 112 -4.08 -29.00 13.30
CA VAL A 112 -2.97 -28.06 13.43
C VAL A 112 -3.26 -26.99 12.38
N GLU A 113 -3.62 -25.76 12.82
CA GLU A 113 -3.71 -24.62 11.92
C GLU A 113 -2.40 -24.60 11.14
N GLN A 114 -2.47 -24.86 9.83
CA GLN A 114 -1.26 -24.81 9.02
C GLN A 114 -0.70 -23.38 9.15
N PRO A 115 0.58 -23.23 9.48
CA PRO A 115 1.17 -21.92 9.68
C PRO A 115 0.91 -21.08 8.43
N LYS A 116 0.46 -19.84 8.63
CA LYS A 116 0.14 -18.93 7.55
C LYS A 116 1.34 -18.80 6.63
N LYS A 117 1.19 -19.21 5.38
CA LYS A 117 2.25 -19.14 4.38
C LYS A 117 2.23 -17.76 3.72
N TYR A 118 3.38 -17.10 3.66
CA TYR A 118 3.55 -15.76 3.08
C TYR A 118 4.09 -15.81 1.64
N LEU A 119 4.90 -16.82 1.30
CA LEU A 119 5.61 -16.93 0.03
C LEU A 119 5.24 -18.20 -0.74
N PRO A 120 5.11 -18.15 -2.08
CA PRO A 120 5.12 -16.92 -2.87
C PRO A 120 3.83 -16.11 -2.71
N HIS A 121 3.93 -14.79 -2.85
CA HIS A 121 2.79 -13.88 -2.84
C HIS A 121 2.51 -13.38 -4.25
N THR A 122 1.28 -13.51 -4.74
CA THR A 122 0.93 -13.24 -6.14
C THR A 122 0.19 -11.92 -6.34
N GLU A 123 -0.32 -11.31 -5.26
CA GLU A 123 -1.07 -10.07 -5.32
C GLU A 123 -0.15 -8.85 -5.21
N TYR A 124 -0.46 -7.81 -5.98
CA TYR A 124 0.29 -6.56 -5.95
C TYR A 124 -0.22 -5.64 -4.84
N LEU A 125 0.71 -4.97 -4.18
CA LEU A 125 0.38 -3.94 -3.19
C LEU A 125 -0.16 -2.69 -3.88
N SER A 126 -1.15 -2.05 -3.24
CA SER A 126 -1.66 -0.74 -3.65
C SER A 126 -1.95 0.14 -2.43
N LEU A 127 -1.74 1.45 -2.58
CA LEU A 127 -1.82 2.44 -1.52
C LEU A 127 -2.82 3.54 -1.94
N THR A 128 -4.09 3.17 -2.07
CA THR A 128 -5.13 4.00 -2.71
C THR A 128 -5.96 4.85 -1.75
N GLN A 129 -5.86 4.62 -0.45
CA GLN A 129 -6.62 5.40 0.53
C GLN A 129 -6.26 6.88 0.46
N ALA A 130 -7.24 7.73 0.22
CA ALA A 130 -7.08 9.18 0.16
C ALA A 130 -8.34 9.90 0.69
N LYS A 131 -8.12 11.02 1.37
CA LYS A 131 -9.19 11.95 1.74
C LYS A 131 -9.21 13.07 0.72
N TRP A 132 -10.26 13.14 -0.09
CA TRP A 132 -10.37 14.08 -1.19
C TRP A 132 -10.37 15.55 -0.75
N GLU A 133 -11.18 15.90 0.26
CA GLU A 133 -11.41 17.29 0.66
C GLU A 133 -10.12 18.05 1.05
N PRO A 134 -9.23 17.49 1.89
CA PRO A 134 -7.97 18.16 2.23
C PRO A 134 -7.07 18.36 1.01
N VAL A 135 -7.02 17.40 0.09
CA VAL A 135 -6.20 17.48 -1.13
C VAL A 135 -6.75 18.56 -2.06
N ALA A 136 -8.06 18.58 -2.32
CA ALA A 136 -8.73 19.59 -3.13
C ALA A 136 -8.52 21.00 -2.56
N LYS A 137 -8.70 21.16 -1.24
CA LYS A 137 -8.46 22.45 -0.57
C LYS A 137 -7.02 22.93 -0.77
N LYS A 138 -6.05 22.00 -0.67
CA LYS A 138 -4.62 22.35 -0.85
C LYS A 138 -4.30 22.72 -2.29
N LEU A 139 -4.85 21.97 -3.28
CA LEU A 139 -4.70 22.28 -4.70
C LEU A 139 -5.25 23.68 -5.04
N ARG A 140 -6.48 23.98 -4.58
CA ARG A 140 -7.08 25.33 -4.79
C ARG A 140 -6.22 26.44 -4.19
N SER A 141 -5.82 26.28 -2.93
CA SER A 141 -5.01 27.28 -2.21
C SER A 141 -3.67 27.55 -2.90
N LEU A 142 -2.99 26.50 -3.40
CA LEU A 142 -1.74 26.67 -4.13
C LEU A 142 -1.97 27.30 -5.51
N ASN A 143 -3.00 26.88 -6.24
CA ASN A 143 -3.35 27.46 -7.53
C ASN A 143 -3.67 28.97 -7.40
N GLU A 144 -4.45 29.33 -6.38
CA GLU A 144 -4.77 30.73 -6.07
C GLU A 144 -3.51 31.52 -5.68
N LYS A 145 -2.64 30.97 -4.84
CA LYS A 145 -1.32 31.56 -4.53
C LYS A 145 -0.55 31.90 -5.79
N HIS A 146 -0.52 31.01 -6.79
CA HIS A 146 0.19 31.26 -8.05
C HIS A 146 -0.50 32.32 -8.90
N ILE A 147 -1.84 32.37 -8.93
CA ILE A 147 -2.60 33.42 -9.63
C ILE A 147 -2.28 34.79 -9.02
N LEU A 148 -2.35 34.90 -7.69
CA LEU A 148 -2.13 36.13 -6.96
C LEU A 148 -0.66 36.63 -7.07
N ALA A 149 0.29 35.71 -7.17
CA ALA A 149 1.71 35.99 -7.40
C ALA A 149 2.04 36.40 -8.86
N GLY A 150 1.03 36.47 -9.74
CA GLY A 150 1.24 36.80 -11.16
C GLY A 150 1.72 35.63 -12.03
N ASN A 151 1.90 34.43 -11.46
CA ASN A 151 2.38 33.22 -12.13
C ASN A 151 1.28 32.49 -12.90
N LYS A 152 0.47 33.23 -13.67
CA LYS A 152 -0.69 32.71 -14.41
C LYS A 152 -0.31 31.62 -15.42
N HIS A 153 0.93 31.56 -15.88
CA HIS A 153 1.42 30.57 -16.86
C HIS A 153 1.58 29.16 -16.27
N ILE A 154 1.66 29.04 -14.93
CA ILE A 154 1.71 27.74 -14.22
C ILE A 154 0.42 27.43 -13.48
N ALA A 155 -0.47 28.40 -13.33
CA ALA A 155 -1.74 28.23 -12.67
C ALA A 155 -2.82 27.79 -13.66
N MET A 156 -3.78 27.04 -13.16
CA MET A 156 -4.97 26.63 -13.89
C MET A 156 -6.06 27.71 -13.74
N ASN A 157 -6.81 27.97 -14.81
CA ASN A 157 -7.98 28.84 -14.73
C ASN A 157 -9.11 28.18 -13.87
N PRO A 158 -10.01 28.98 -13.30
CA PRO A 158 -11.06 28.46 -12.40
C PRO A 158 -11.93 27.34 -13.00
N ASP A 159 -12.29 27.47 -14.29
CA ASP A 159 -13.15 26.48 -14.96
C ASP A 159 -12.40 25.15 -15.16
N GLY A 160 -11.13 25.21 -15.51
CA GLY A 160 -10.27 24.03 -15.63
C GLY A 160 -10.11 23.32 -14.29
N LEU A 161 -9.88 24.08 -13.22
CA LEU A 161 -9.73 23.54 -11.87
C LEU A 161 -11.05 22.89 -11.40
N SER A 162 -12.21 23.52 -11.65
CA SER A 162 -13.51 22.97 -11.31
C SER A 162 -13.80 21.65 -12.07
N ARG A 163 -13.47 21.57 -13.37
CA ARG A 163 -13.59 20.32 -14.13
C ARG A 163 -12.69 19.23 -13.57
N LEU A 164 -11.43 19.54 -13.27
CA LEU A 164 -10.50 18.59 -12.64
C LEU A 164 -11.07 18.08 -11.31
N GLU A 165 -11.51 18.97 -10.44
CA GLU A 165 -12.08 18.61 -9.14
C GLU A 165 -13.31 17.69 -9.27
N THR A 166 -14.19 17.94 -10.24
CA THR A 166 -15.35 17.07 -10.52
C THR A 166 -14.92 15.65 -10.86
N VAL A 167 -13.90 15.50 -11.73
CA VAL A 167 -13.37 14.18 -12.09
C VAL A 167 -12.72 13.51 -10.89
N LEU A 168 -11.91 14.24 -10.12
CA LEU A 168 -11.20 13.68 -8.98
C LEU A 168 -12.15 13.29 -7.84
N GLN A 169 -13.18 14.08 -7.56
CA GLN A 169 -14.22 13.73 -6.61
C GLN A 169 -14.97 12.45 -7.00
N ALA A 170 -15.16 12.23 -8.31
CA ALA A 170 -15.81 11.02 -8.81
C ALA A 170 -14.88 9.77 -8.73
N THR A 171 -13.57 9.94 -8.79
CA THR A 171 -12.62 8.85 -8.99
C THR A 171 -11.69 8.56 -7.81
N MET A 172 -11.26 9.58 -7.04
CA MET A 172 -10.29 9.39 -5.96
C MET A 172 -10.82 8.49 -4.84
N GLY A 173 -10.01 7.47 -4.50
CA GLY A 173 -10.35 6.52 -3.45
C GLY A 173 -11.54 5.61 -3.75
N LYS A 174 -12.03 5.61 -5.01
CA LYS A 174 -13.17 4.81 -5.44
C LYS A 174 -12.75 3.75 -6.45
N PRO A 175 -13.44 2.60 -6.49
CA PRO A 175 -13.21 1.58 -7.51
C PRO A 175 -13.46 2.14 -8.92
N VAL A 176 -12.76 1.56 -9.91
CA VAL A 176 -12.96 1.89 -11.33
C VAL A 176 -14.39 1.54 -11.76
N GLN A 177 -15.10 2.50 -12.33
CA GLN A 177 -16.46 2.31 -12.81
C GLN A 177 -16.49 2.26 -14.35
N LYS A 178 -17.33 1.39 -14.92
CA LYS A 178 -17.51 1.29 -16.39
C LYS A 178 -18.06 2.58 -17.02
N THR A 179 -18.67 3.46 -16.23
CA THR A 179 -19.27 4.73 -16.64
C THR A 179 -18.30 5.90 -16.66
N GLU A 180 -17.02 5.69 -16.28
CA GLU A 180 -16.01 6.75 -16.30
C GLU A 180 -15.79 7.24 -17.74
N ASN A 181 -15.76 8.57 -17.92
CA ASN A 181 -15.55 9.17 -19.24
C ASN A 181 -14.04 9.22 -19.55
N PRO A 182 -13.53 8.47 -20.55
CA PRO A 182 -12.10 8.41 -20.84
C PRO A 182 -11.49 9.77 -21.24
N ALA A 183 -12.24 10.61 -21.96
CA ALA A 183 -11.76 11.93 -22.36
C ALA A 183 -11.58 12.86 -21.14
N ALA A 184 -12.54 12.84 -20.22
CA ALA A 184 -12.45 13.60 -18.97
C ALA A 184 -11.30 13.14 -18.08
N LEU A 185 -11.04 11.80 -18.02
CA LEU A 185 -9.88 11.25 -17.32
C LEU A 185 -8.57 11.71 -17.94
N LEU A 186 -8.48 11.71 -19.27
CA LEU A 186 -7.28 12.16 -19.98
C LEU A 186 -7.00 13.65 -19.74
N ASP A 187 -8.03 14.49 -19.75
CA ASP A 187 -7.89 15.93 -19.48
C ASP A 187 -7.50 16.18 -18.02
N ALA A 188 -8.05 15.41 -17.09
CA ALA A 188 -7.67 15.46 -15.68
C ALA A 188 -6.18 15.07 -15.49
N GLN A 189 -5.71 14.04 -16.18
CA GLN A 189 -4.31 13.60 -16.13
C GLN A 189 -3.36 14.66 -16.69
N ARG A 190 -3.69 15.30 -17.82
CA ARG A 190 -2.90 16.42 -18.36
C ARG A 190 -2.82 17.58 -17.38
N SER A 191 -3.91 17.84 -16.67
CA SER A 191 -3.95 18.88 -15.64
C SER A 191 -3.02 18.54 -14.47
N ILE A 192 -3.03 17.29 -14.00
CA ILE A 192 -2.13 16.81 -12.95
C ILE A 192 -0.67 16.91 -13.41
N TYR A 193 -0.35 16.55 -14.66
CA TYR A 193 0.98 16.68 -15.23
C TYR A 193 1.43 18.14 -15.23
N THR A 194 0.55 19.10 -15.56
CA THR A 194 0.87 20.53 -15.51
C THR A 194 1.31 20.95 -14.10
N PHE A 195 0.65 20.49 -13.05
CA PHE A 195 1.06 20.79 -11.68
C PHE A 195 2.43 20.17 -11.34
N LEU A 196 2.64 18.91 -11.70
CA LEU A 196 3.91 18.21 -11.41
C LEU A 196 5.10 18.79 -12.16
N THR A 197 4.89 19.28 -13.40
CA THR A 197 5.98 19.73 -14.27
C THR A 197 6.27 21.22 -14.17
N ARG A 198 5.29 22.04 -13.75
CA ARG A 198 5.39 23.50 -13.77
C ARG A 198 5.35 24.17 -12.41
N TRP A 199 4.71 23.52 -11.40
CA TRP A 199 4.69 24.10 -10.06
C TRP A 199 6.07 24.00 -9.40
N PRO A 200 6.42 24.98 -8.52
CA PRO A 200 7.61 24.89 -7.71
C PRO A 200 7.72 23.56 -6.98
N TYR A 201 8.93 23.06 -6.82
CA TYR A 201 9.20 21.76 -6.20
C TYR A 201 8.52 21.61 -4.83
N SER A 202 8.47 22.65 -4.02
CA SER A 202 7.81 22.68 -2.71
C SER A 202 6.28 22.50 -2.77
N ASP A 203 5.66 22.78 -3.90
CA ASP A 203 4.21 22.84 -4.05
C ASP A 203 3.63 21.59 -4.76
N ARG A 204 4.48 20.65 -5.23
CA ARG A 204 4.05 19.45 -6.02
C ARG A 204 3.35 18.36 -5.20
N LEU A 205 3.50 18.33 -3.88
CA LEU A 205 3.00 17.25 -3.02
C LEU A 205 1.51 16.88 -3.23
N PRO A 206 0.55 17.82 -3.26
CA PRO A 206 -0.86 17.47 -3.45
C PRO A 206 -1.13 16.94 -4.87
N ALA A 207 -0.35 17.32 -5.88
CA ALA A 207 -0.48 16.76 -7.22
C ALA A 207 -0.02 15.28 -7.27
N PHE A 208 1.02 14.92 -6.53
CA PHE A 208 1.42 13.52 -6.34
C PHE A 208 0.34 12.72 -5.60
N ASP A 209 -0.28 13.30 -4.57
CA ASP A 209 -1.34 12.60 -3.82
C ASP A 209 -2.56 12.31 -4.70
N VAL A 210 -2.89 13.19 -5.63
CA VAL A 210 -3.87 12.94 -6.68
C VAL A 210 -3.39 11.87 -7.64
N LEU A 211 -2.16 12.00 -8.18
CA LEU A 211 -1.64 11.10 -9.20
C LEU A 211 -1.60 9.64 -8.71
N ARG A 212 -1.17 9.39 -7.46
CA ARG A 212 -1.09 8.03 -6.92
C ARG A 212 -2.44 7.29 -6.88
N CYS A 213 -3.55 8.03 -6.73
CA CYS A 213 -4.88 7.45 -6.81
C CYS A 213 -5.35 7.34 -8.26
N PHE A 214 -4.91 8.26 -9.12
CA PHE A 214 -5.33 8.33 -10.51
C PHE A 214 -4.70 7.22 -11.36
N VAL A 215 -3.45 6.83 -11.09
CA VAL A 215 -2.73 5.78 -11.84
C VAL A 215 -3.36 4.38 -11.71
N THR A 216 -4.29 4.19 -10.79
CA THR A 216 -5.09 2.96 -10.71
C THR A 216 -6.15 2.86 -11.80
N ARG A 217 -6.26 3.86 -12.71
CA ARG A 217 -7.13 3.82 -13.89
C ARG A 217 -6.35 3.27 -15.09
N PRO A 218 -6.90 2.30 -15.84
CA PRO A 218 -6.21 1.68 -16.98
C PRO A 218 -5.68 2.69 -18.00
N SER A 219 -6.48 3.74 -18.31
CA SER A 219 -6.11 4.79 -19.26
C SER A 219 -4.91 5.63 -18.86
N SER A 220 -4.53 5.64 -17.59
CA SER A 220 -3.44 6.51 -17.09
C SER A 220 -2.07 6.12 -17.60
N ALA A 221 -1.83 4.82 -17.90
CA ALA A 221 -0.53 4.32 -18.34
C ALA A 221 -0.19 4.73 -19.79
N SER A 222 -1.15 5.08 -20.61
CA SER A 222 -0.96 5.34 -22.06
C SER A 222 -0.58 6.79 -22.39
N LEU A 223 -0.82 7.74 -21.49
CA LEU A 223 -0.56 9.15 -21.77
C LEU A 223 0.92 9.48 -21.71
N LYS A 224 1.45 9.99 -22.82
CA LYS A 224 2.79 10.59 -22.91
C LYS A 224 2.68 12.10 -23.08
N ASP A 225 3.56 12.83 -22.42
CA ASP A 225 3.72 14.25 -22.65
C ASP A 225 4.83 14.46 -23.68
N PRO A 226 4.62 15.31 -24.74
CA PRO A 226 5.60 15.51 -25.80
C PRO A 226 6.94 16.08 -25.30
N LYS A 227 6.93 16.83 -24.20
CA LYS A 227 8.11 17.49 -23.64
C LYS A 227 8.75 16.68 -22.51
N TYR A 228 7.93 16.03 -21.68
CA TYR A 228 8.40 15.42 -20.43
C TYR A 228 8.39 13.89 -20.47
N GLY A 229 7.96 13.28 -21.58
CA GLY A 229 8.05 11.85 -21.81
C GLY A 229 6.89 11.01 -21.24
N SER A 230 7.20 9.85 -20.75
CA SER A 230 6.25 8.89 -20.20
C SER A 230 5.72 9.32 -18.82
N LEU A 231 4.68 8.65 -18.34
CA LEU A 231 4.22 8.81 -16.94
C LEU A 231 5.36 8.58 -15.94
N ILE A 232 6.24 7.60 -16.21
CA ILE A 232 7.38 7.30 -15.33
C ILE A 232 8.40 8.44 -15.33
N ASP A 233 8.73 8.99 -16.51
CA ASP A 233 9.59 10.17 -16.61
C ASP A 233 9.07 11.33 -15.77
N ILE A 234 7.77 11.63 -15.88
CA ILE A 234 7.14 12.71 -15.13
C ILE A 234 7.19 12.44 -13.63
N ILE A 235 6.85 11.23 -13.18
CA ILE A 235 6.89 10.87 -11.74
C ILE A 235 8.29 11.04 -11.19
N LEU A 236 9.30 10.46 -11.84
CA LEU A 236 10.67 10.45 -11.32
C LEU A 236 11.29 11.87 -11.36
N ARG A 237 11.14 12.59 -12.49
CA ARG A 237 11.66 13.96 -12.61
C ARG A 237 10.98 14.91 -11.65
N ALA A 238 9.65 14.86 -11.51
CA ALA A 238 8.94 15.73 -10.59
C ALA A 238 9.29 15.47 -9.12
N ALA A 239 9.65 14.23 -8.74
CA ALA A 239 10.04 13.89 -7.37
C ALA A 239 11.50 14.20 -7.06
N LEU A 240 12.40 14.04 -8.03
CA LEU A 240 13.84 14.05 -7.82
C LEU A 240 14.52 15.32 -8.34
N ALA A 241 13.93 16.04 -9.31
CA ALA A 241 14.47 17.31 -9.77
C ALA A 241 13.96 18.48 -8.93
N THR A 242 14.88 19.19 -8.28
CA THR A 242 14.58 20.37 -7.46
C THR A 242 14.50 21.67 -8.25
N GLN A 243 14.88 21.63 -9.52
CA GLN A 243 14.80 22.79 -10.43
C GLN A 243 13.36 22.97 -10.98
N ASP A 244 13.04 24.20 -11.36
CA ASP A 244 11.75 24.59 -11.91
C ASP A 244 11.95 25.36 -13.24
N PRO A 245 11.32 24.90 -14.34
CA PRO A 245 10.56 23.65 -14.52
C PRO A 245 11.45 22.41 -14.40
N ILE A 246 10.82 21.22 -14.31
CA ILE A 246 11.58 19.95 -14.32
C ILE A 246 12.34 19.75 -15.64
N PRO A 247 13.42 18.94 -15.65
CA PRO A 247 14.14 18.57 -16.87
C PRO A 247 13.22 17.93 -17.90
N THR A 248 13.51 18.15 -19.18
CA THR A 248 12.75 17.53 -20.29
C THR A 248 13.15 16.06 -20.51
N ALA A 249 12.38 15.34 -21.31
CA ALA A 249 12.70 13.95 -21.66
C ALA A 249 13.99 13.82 -22.50
N ASP A 250 14.45 14.91 -23.13
CA ASP A 250 15.72 14.93 -23.88
C ASP A 250 16.96 14.80 -22.97
N GLU A 251 16.82 15.15 -21.68
CA GLU A 251 17.86 14.95 -20.69
C GLU A 251 17.78 13.54 -20.13
N PRO A 252 18.85 12.72 -20.18
CA PRO A 252 18.83 11.38 -19.63
C PRO A 252 18.46 11.35 -18.15
N LEU A 253 17.59 10.42 -17.75
CA LEU A 253 17.22 10.27 -16.34
C LEU A 253 18.44 9.86 -15.47
N SER A 254 19.38 9.10 -16.05
CA SER A 254 20.64 8.74 -15.41
C SER A 254 21.43 9.97 -14.94
N ASP A 255 21.46 11.05 -15.72
CA ASP A 255 22.19 12.25 -15.37
C ASP A 255 21.57 12.95 -14.16
N LEU A 256 20.23 12.96 -14.09
CA LEU A 256 19.52 13.44 -12.90
C LEU A 256 19.85 12.58 -11.69
N LEU A 257 19.79 11.23 -11.81
CA LEU A 257 20.07 10.32 -10.69
C LEU A 257 21.51 10.46 -10.17
N ASN A 258 22.49 10.66 -11.06
CA ASN A 258 23.91 10.84 -10.70
C ASN A 258 24.21 12.16 -10.02
N THR A 259 23.42 13.21 -10.31
CA THR A 259 23.63 14.57 -9.79
C THR A 259 22.74 14.94 -8.62
N LEU A 260 21.95 13.99 -8.08
CA LEU A 260 21.03 14.24 -6.97
C LEU A 260 21.75 14.76 -5.72
N ASP A 261 21.30 15.90 -5.22
CA ASP A 261 21.66 16.42 -3.92
C ASP A 261 20.57 16.07 -2.89
N ALA A 262 20.82 15.03 -2.10
CA ALA A 262 19.86 14.54 -1.12
C ALA A 262 19.41 15.59 -0.10
N SER A 263 20.25 16.61 0.19
CA SER A 263 19.94 17.66 1.16
C SER A 263 18.84 18.62 0.68
N LYS A 264 18.61 18.71 -0.62
CA LYS A 264 17.60 19.57 -1.25
C LYS A 264 16.28 18.86 -1.51
N LEU A 265 16.24 17.53 -1.33
CA LEU A 265 15.09 16.72 -1.69
C LEU A 265 14.00 16.75 -0.60
N ASN A 266 12.75 16.84 -1.07
CA ASN A 266 11.58 16.71 -0.20
C ASN A 266 11.18 15.23 -0.11
N THR A 267 11.41 14.62 1.06
CA THR A 267 11.11 13.21 1.32
C THR A 267 9.63 12.87 1.12
N ASN A 268 8.70 13.82 1.34
CA ASN A 268 7.28 13.60 1.10
C ASN A 268 6.96 13.52 -0.41
N ASN A 269 7.60 14.32 -1.27
CA ASN A 269 7.43 14.20 -2.72
C ASN A 269 7.91 12.82 -3.20
N ILE A 270 9.08 12.39 -2.72
CA ILE A 270 9.65 11.08 -3.06
C ILE A 270 8.75 9.95 -2.56
N MET A 271 8.29 10.01 -1.31
CA MET A 271 7.37 9.02 -0.75
C MET A 271 6.09 8.89 -1.59
N MET A 272 5.51 10.01 -2.01
CA MET A 272 4.30 9.99 -2.84
C MET A 272 4.55 9.49 -4.26
N ALA A 273 5.71 9.80 -4.84
CA ALA A 273 6.14 9.23 -6.11
C ALA A 273 6.28 7.70 -6.02
N LEU A 274 6.94 7.19 -4.98
CA LEU A 274 7.07 5.75 -4.73
C LEU A 274 5.71 5.06 -4.55
N ARG A 275 4.77 5.69 -3.83
CA ARG A 275 3.39 5.21 -3.71
C ARG A 275 2.66 5.22 -5.06
N THR A 276 2.94 6.20 -5.90
CA THR A 276 2.40 6.26 -7.27
C THR A 276 2.93 5.10 -8.11
N LEU A 277 4.24 4.84 -8.07
CA LEU A 277 4.86 3.69 -8.74
C LEU A 277 4.31 2.35 -8.23
N THR A 278 4.11 2.22 -6.92
CA THR A 278 3.46 1.03 -6.33
C THR A 278 2.05 0.82 -6.88
N ASN A 279 1.27 1.90 -7.02
CA ASN A 279 -0.11 1.83 -7.48
C ASN A 279 -0.27 1.54 -8.99
N LEU A 280 0.76 1.72 -9.80
CA LEU A 280 0.76 1.32 -11.22
C LEU A 280 0.42 -0.17 -11.39
N PHE A 281 0.85 -1.01 -10.47
CA PHE A 281 0.63 -2.45 -10.53
C PHE A 281 -0.85 -2.85 -10.31
N ALA A 282 -1.72 -1.94 -9.94
CA ALA A 282 -3.14 -2.21 -9.76
C ALA A 282 -3.85 -2.58 -11.09
N THR A 283 -3.31 -2.15 -12.24
CA THR A 283 -3.90 -2.41 -13.57
C THR A 283 -2.97 -3.20 -14.46
N PRO A 284 -3.49 -4.00 -15.43
CA PRO A 284 -2.66 -4.69 -16.42
C PRO A 284 -1.80 -3.72 -17.24
N GLU A 285 -2.38 -2.58 -17.66
CA GLU A 285 -1.71 -1.56 -18.47
C GLU A 285 -0.57 -0.90 -17.67
N GLY A 286 -0.81 -0.63 -16.38
CA GLY A 286 0.21 -0.10 -15.48
C GLY A 286 1.36 -1.09 -15.26
N ARG A 287 1.08 -2.40 -15.12
CA ARG A 287 2.11 -3.45 -15.05
C ARG A 287 2.94 -3.53 -16.32
N THR A 288 2.29 -3.43 -17.48
CA THR A 288 2.98 -3.41 -18.77
C THR A 288 3.92 -2.20 -18.87
N LEU A 289 3.47 -1.02 -18.46
CA LEU A 289 4.32 0.18 -18.40
C LEU A 289 5.46 0.00 -17.40
N ALA A 290 5.19 -0.51 -16.19
CA ALA A 290 6.21 -0.75 -15.18
C ALA A 290 7.27 -1.74 -15.65
N ALA A 291 6.89 -2.81 -16.38
CA ALA A 291 7.82 -3.75 -16.98
C ALA A 291 8.68 -3.09 -18.07
N ALA A 292 8.08 -2.31 -18.94
CA ALA A 292 8.79 -1.61 -20.03
C ALA A 292 9.81 -0.59 -19.51
N GLU A 293 9.53 0.04 -18.37
CA GLU A 293 10.37 1.08 -17.74
C GLU A 293 11.08 0.56 -16.47
N ALA A 294 11.19 -0.76 -16.30
CA ALA A 294 11.71 -1.37 -15.08
C ALA A 294 13.13 -0.89 -14.75
N SER A 295 14.00 -0.77 -15.75
CA SER A 295 15.37 -0.30 -15.59
C SER A 295 15.42 1.11 -14.95
N ALA A 296 14.64 2.05 -15.49
CA ALA A 296 14.59 3.42 -14.98
C ALA A 296 14.03 3.50 -13.56
N ILE A 297 12.97 2.74 -13.28
CA ILE A 297 12.34 2.74 -11.97
C ILE A 297 13.28 2.10 -10.94
N ILE A 298 13.84 0.92 -11.22
CA ILE A 298 14.71 0.18 -10.29
C ILE A 298 15.99 0.97 -10.01
N ALA A 299 16.59 1.63 -11.01
CA ALA A 299 17.73 2.54 -10.80
C ALA A 299 17.36 3.70 -9.85
N ALA A 300 16.18 4.28 -10.00
CA ALA A 300 15.71 5.32 -9.06
C ALA A 300 15.50 4.77 -7.65
N LEU A 301 14.93 3.56 -7.49
CA LEU A 301 14.81 2.89 -6.19
C LEU A 301 16.18 2.64 -5.56
N ALA A 302 17.15 2.16 -6.34
CA ALA A 302 18.53 1.90 -5.90
C ALA A 302 19.20 3.20 -5.42
N ARG A 303 19.05 4.29 -6.18
CA ARG A 303 19.58 5.59 -5.79
C ARG A 303 18.95 6.12 -4.49
N ILE A 304 17.63 5.98 -4.33
CA ILE A 304 16.93 6.37 -3.08
C ILE A 304 17.39 5.49 -1.91
N ALA A 305 17.58 4.20 -2.15
CA ALA A 305 18.10 3.26 -1.16
C ALA A 305 19.57 3.51 -0.78
N GLY A 306 20.32 4.27 -1.56
CA GLY A 306 21.76 4.48 -1.37
C GLY A 306 22.62 3.26 -1.76
N VAL A 307 22.12 2.42 -2.67
CA VAL A 307 22.84 1.27 -3.22
C VAL A 307 23.77 1.70 -4.35
N GLU A 308 23.31 2.65 -5.16
CA GLU A 308 24.08 3.17 -6.30
C GLU A 308 24.48 4.64 -6.11
N GLY A 309 25.51 5.08 -6.83
CA GLY A 309 25.94 6.47 -6.91
C GLY A 309 26.84 6.95 -5.78
N GLY A 310 27.32 6.06 -4.89
CA GLY A 310 28.31 6.37 -3.83
C GLY A 310 27.83 7.41 -2.79
N GLN A 311 26.56 7.82 -2.85
CA GLN A 311 25.93 8.74 -1.91
C GLN A 311 25.01 7.95 -0.97
N GLY A 312 24.84 8.46 0.25
CA GLY A 312 23.98 7.83 1.24
C GLY A 312 22.49 7.73 0.83
N PRO A 313 21.71 6.95 1.58
CA PRO A 313 20.28 6.79 1.33
C PRO A 313 19.52 8.11 1.55
N ILE A 314 18.39 8.27 0.82
CA ILE A 314 17.52 9.42 0.95
C ILE A 314 16.40 9.11 1.93
N GLY A 315 16.24 9.94 2.97
CA GLY A 315 15.17 9.80 3.96
C GLY A 315 15.17 8.47 4.69
N ALA A 316 16.35 7.97 5.06
CA ALA A 316 16.51 6.69 5.75
C ALA A 316 15.75 6.66 7.11
N GLU A 317 15.64 7.79 7.78
CA GLU A 317 14.93 7.97 9.05
C GLU A 317 13.40 8.04 8.90
N ASN A 318 12.88 8.17 7.69
CA ASN A 318 11.45 8.27 7.42
C ASN A 318 10.85 6.87 7.11
N ASN A 319 10.28 6.22 8.12
CA ASN A 319 9.68 4.89 7.98
C ASN A 319 8.63 4.82 6.87
N ASN A 320 7.80 5.87 6.70
CA ASN A 320 6.79 5.90 5.64
C ASN A 320 7.39 5.91 4.23
N LEU A 321 8.53 6.57 4.06
CA LEU A 321 9.28 6.55 2.80
C LEU A 321 9.88 5.16 2.59
N GLN A 322 10.48 4.56 3.62
CA GLN A 322 11.07 3.21 3.53
C GLN A 322 9.99 2.14 3.24
N ILE A 323 8.79 2.26 3.84
CA ILE A 323 7.63 1.43 3.50
C ILE A 323 7.23 1.60 2.02
N ALA A 324 7.21 2.81 1.51
CA ALA A 324 6.88 3.06 0.10
C ALA A 324 7.95 2.49 -0.84
N LEU A 325 9.23 2.64 -0.50
CA LEU A 325 10.37 2.09 -1.24
C LEU A 325 10.30 0.57 -1.33
N THR A 326 10.16 -0.10 -0.18
CA THR A 326 10.09 -1.57 -0.12
C THR A 326 8.81 -2.11 -0.75
N SER A 327 7.70 -1.35 -0.75
CA SER A 327 6.46 -1.72 -1.43
C SER A 327 6.61 -1.69 -2.96
N ALA A 328 7.28 -0.67 -3.50
CA ALA A 328 7.58 -0.60 -4.93
C ALA A 328 8.51 -1.74 -5.35
N ALA A 329 9.59 -1.99 -4.60
CA ALA A 329 10.52 -3.10 -4.84
C ALA A 329 9.79 -4.46 -4.78
N PHE A 330 8.88 -4.64 -3.81
CA PHE A 330 8.08 -5.87 -3.69
C PHE A 330 7.21 -6.10 -4.93
N ASN A 331 6.54 -5.08 -5.44
CA ASN A 331 5.70 -5.24 -6.63
C ASN A 331 6.51 -5.65 -7.87
N PHE A 332 7.77 -5.20 -8.00
CA PHE A 332 8.66 -5.70 -9.06
C PHE A 332 9.06 -7.16 -8.86
N ALA A 333 9.38 -7.58 -7.65
CA ALA A 333 9.68 -8.97 -7.34
C ALA A 333 8.44 -9.87 -7.57
N CYS A 334 7.24 -9.36 -7.23
CA CYS A 334 5.97 -10.02 -7.52
C CYS A 334 5.69 -10.10 -9.04
N LEU A 335 6.01 -9.05 -9.81
CA LEU A 335 5.90 -9.02 -11.26
C LEU A 335 6.81 -10.10 -11.90
N ALA A 336 8.06 -10.16 -11.48
CA ALA A 336 9.01 -11.16 -11.96
C ALA A 336 8.56 -12.61 -11.67
N PHE A 337 7.92 -12.82 -10.52
CA PHE A 337 7.35 -14.13 -10.18
C PHE A 337 6.13 -14.47 -11.04
N ASN A 338 5.20 -13.53 -11.21
CA ASN A 338 3.95 -13.73 -11.94
C ASN A 338 4.14 -13.77 -13.46
N GLN A 339 5.10 -13.02 -13.99
CA GLN A 339 5.41 -12.87 -15.40
C GLN A 339 6.92 -13.04 -15.58
N ARG A 340 7.34 -14.27 -15.85
CA ARG A 340 8.75 -14.57 -16.12
C ARG A 340 9.25 -13.71 -17.27
N ASP A 341 10.50 -13.30 -17.19
CA ASP A 341 11.19 -12.44 -18.17
C ASP A 341 10.70 -10.98 -18.24
N SER A 342 9.81 -10.57 -17.34
CA SER A 342 9.38 -9.16 -17.23
C SER A 342 10.34 -8.26 -16.43
N VAL A 343 11.26 -8.87 -15.69
CA VAL A 343 12.31 -8.22 -14.90
C VAL A 343 13.59 -9.02 -15.11
N GLU A 344 14.65 -8.37 -15.52
CA GLU A 344 15.93 -8.99 -15.84
C GLU A 344 16.68 -9.43 -14.57
N LEU A 345 17.60 -10.39 -14.71
CA LEU A 345 18.36 -10.93 -13.58
C LEU A 345 19.20 -9.84 -12.86
N GLU A 346 19.78 -8.91 -13.63
CA GLU A 346 20.50 -7.76 -13.08
C GLU A 346 19.60 -6.86 -12.23
N GLN A 347 18.37 -6.64 -12.67
CA GLN A 347 17.38 -5.87 -11.93
C GLN A 347 16.95 -6.59 -10.64
N LEU A 348 16.83 -7.93 -10.66
CA LEU A 348 16.59 -8.74 -9.46
C LEU A 348 17.74 -8.64 -8.46
N MET A 349 18.98 -8.59 -8.95
CA MET A 349 20.17 -8.34 -8.11
C MET A 349 20.05 -7.00 -7.39
N VAL A 350 19.68 -5.95 -8.10
CA VAL A 350 19.51 -4.61 -7.51
C VAL A 350 18.38 -4.61 -6.47
N LEU A 351 17.27 -5.32 -6.71
CA LEU A 351 16.19 -5.45 -5.71
C LEU A 351 16.65 -6.15 -4.42
N CYS A 352 17.51 -7.18 -4.53
CA CYS A 352 18.14 -7.82 -3.38
C CYS A 352 19.02 -6.83 -2.62
N GLN A 353 19.88 -6.09 -3.30
CA GLN A 353 20.77 -5.08 -2.70
C GLN A 353 19.98 -3.94 -2.02
N ILE A 354 18.88 -3.47 -2.61
CA ILE A 354 17.99 -2.49 -1.98
C ILE A 354 17.45 -3.05 -0.66
N SER A 355 16.95 -4.28 -0.67
CA SER A 355 16.37 -4.93 0.50
C SER A 355 17.40 -5.13 1.61
N GLU A 356 18.60 -5.60 1.27
CA GLU A 356 19.71 -5.74 2.19
C GLU A 356 20.10 -4.40 2.81
N ALA A 357 20.28 -3.36 1.98
CA ALA A 357 20.62 -2.02 2.45
C ALA A 357 19.56 -1.45 3.40
N VAL A 358 18.29 -1.72 3.16
CA VAL A 358 17.20 -1.34 4.06
C VAL A 358 17.25 -2.14 5.36
N ILE A 359 17.41 -3.46 5.33
CA ILE A 359 17.45 -4.33 6.51
C ILE A 359 18.62 -3.95 7.44
N ARG A 360 19.79 -3.65 6.89
CA ARG A 360 20.97 -3.30 7.69
C ARG A 360 20.77 -2.05 8.55
N ARG A 361 20.03 -1.06 8.06
CA ARG A 361 19.87 0.25 8.74
C ARG A 361 18.53 0.45 9.46
N GLN A 362 17.53 -0.39 9.18
CA GLN A 362 16.19 -0.23 9.74
C GLN A 362 15.94 -1.15 10.93
N ALA A 363 15.01 -0.70 11.81
CA ALA A 363 14.51 -1.49 12.93
C ALA A 363 12.98 -1.57 12.96
N ASP A 364 12.29 -0.79 12.12
CA ASP A 364 10.83 -0.79 12.02
C ASP A 364 10.34 -2.15 11.49
N PRO A 365 9.46 -2.86 12.22
CA PRO A 365 9.04 -4.21 11.84
C PRO A 365 8.31 -4.29 10.49
N GLU A 366 7.54 -3.24 10.14
CA GLU A 366 6.82 -3.21 8.85
C GLU A 366 7.78 -3.03 7.67
N VAL A 367 8.80 -2.17 7.83
CA VAL A 367 9.85 -1.98 6.82
C VAL A 367 10.65 -3.27 6.63
N LEU A 368 11.06 -3.90 7.74
CA LEU A 368 11.80 -5.16 7.72
C LEU A 368 10.99 -6.28 7.08
N PHE A 369 9.70 -6.40 7.44
CA PHE A 369 8.82 -7.40 6.84
C PHE A 369 8.73 -7.26 5.32
N ARG A 370 8.52 -6.04 4.81
CA ARG A 370 8.44 -5.80 3.36
C ARG A 370 9.77 -6.07 2.65
N ALA A 371 10.90 -5.69 3.25
CA ALA A 371 12.21 -5.96 2.68
C ALA A 371 12.49 -7.47 2.60
N VAL A 372 12.15 -8.24 3.65
CA VAL A 372 12.27 -9.71 3.62
C VAL A 372 11.32 -10.34 2.61
N MET A 373 10.10 -9.80 2.44
CA MET A 373 9.18 -10.26 1.40
C MET A 373 9.77 -10.09 -0.01
N VAL A 374 10.50 -8.99 -0.30
CA VAL A 374 11.20 -8.83 -1.60
C VAL A 374 12.20 -9.96 -1.81
N LEU A 375 13.08 -10.22 -0.84
CA LEU A 375 14.07 -11.30 -0.92
C LEU A 375 13.41 -12.67 -1.09
N GLY A 376 12.34 -12.91 -0.33
CA GLY A 376 11.57 -14.15 -0.41
C GLY A 376 10.90 -14.35 -1.76
N MET A 377 10.40 -13.30 -2.39
CA MET A 377 9.83 -13.38 -3.74
C MET A 377 10.90 -13.71 -4.78
N VAL A 378 12.09 -13.09 -4.73
CA VAL A 378 13.20 -13.42 -5.63
C VAL A 378 13.62 -14.90 -5.47
N LEU A 379 13.73 -15.38 -4.22
CA LEU A 379 14.01 -16.79 -3.93
C LEU A 379 12.92 -17.73 -4.46
N ALA A 380 11.65 -17.33 -4.41
CA ALA A 380 10.52 -18.11 -4.88
C ALA A 380 10.47 -18.26 -6.41
N ILE A 381 11.03 -17.31 -7.18
CA ILE A 381 11.16 -17.42 -8.64
C ILE A 381 11.90 -18.72 -9.00
N GLY A 382 12.95 -19.09 -8.24
CA GLY A 382 13.74 -20.28 -8.49
C GLY A 382 14.77 -20.11 -9.60
N GLY A 383 15.44 -21.18 -10.01
CA GLY A 383 16.45 -21.15 -11.07
C GLY A 383 17.53 -20.10 -10.81
N GLU A 384 17.94 -19.40 -11.88
CA GLU A 384 19.02 -18.39 -11.85
C GLU A 384 18.77 -17.28 -10.82
N ALA A 385 17.52 -16.87 -10.60
CA ALA A 385 17.20 -15.85 -9.61
C ALA A 385 17.51 -16.31 -8.18
N ARG A 386 17.24 -17.59 -7.88
CA ARG A 386 17.59 -18.18 -6.57
C ARG A 386 19.10 -18.35 -6.42
N ASP A 387 19.77 -18.79 -7.47
CA ASP A 387 21.22 -18.97 -7.46
C ASP A 387 21.95 -17.62 -7.29
N LEU A 388 21.44 -16.58 -7.93
CA LEU A 388 21.86 -15.20 -7.70
C LEU A 388 21.68 -14.79 -6.24
N ALA A 389 20.50 -15.00 -5.67
CA ALA A 389 20.22 -14.66 -4.27
C ALA A 389 21.13 -15.45 -3.29
N LYS A 390 21.46 -16.71 -3.59
CA LYS A 390 22.45 -17.48 -2.83
C LYS A 390 23.84 -16.87 -2.93
N THR A 391 24.27 -16.45 -4.12
CA THR A 391 25.56 -15.80 -4.35
C THR A 391 25.68 -14.47 -3.61
N LEU A 392 24.56 -13.75 -3.47
CA LEU A 392 24.47 -12.51 -2.69
C LEU A 392 24.33 -12.74 -1.18
N GLU A 393 24.35 -14.00 -0.72
CA GLU A 393 24.25 -14.37 0.70
C GLU A 393 23.03 -13.78 1.42
N VAL A 394 21.88 -13.65 0.71
CA VAL A 394 20.66 -13.01 1.26
C VAL A 394 20.13 -13.68 2.53
N GLY A 395 20.60 -14.87 2.88
CA GLY A 395 20.25 -15.55 4.14
C GLY A 395 20.72 -14.81 5.39
N GLU A 396 21.84 -14.08 5.31
CA GLU A 396 22.37 -13.29 6.41
C GLU A 396 21.42 -12.11 6.76
N PRO A 397 21.09 -11.19 5.84
CA PRO A 397 20.15 -10.10 6.12
C PRO A 397 18.75 -10.60 6.50
N VAL A 398 18.26 -11.71 5.93
CA VAL A 398 16.99 -12.33 6.34
C VAL A 398 17.03 -12.75 7.81
N GLY A 399 18.10 -13.41 8.25
CA GLY A 399 18.31 -13.81 9.64
C GLY A 399 18.46 -12.62 10.60
N GLU A 400 19.10 -11.55 10.16
CA GLU A 400 19.22 -10.28 10.89
C GLU A 400 17.87 -9.61 11.09
N ALA A 401 17.06 -9.49 10.04
CA ALA A 401 15.72 -8.92 10.10
C ALA A 401 14.81 -9.67 11.09
N ALA A 402 14.85 -11.00 11.07
CA ALA A 402 14.07 -11.83 11.99
C ALA A 402 14.43 -11.59 13.48
N LYS A 403 15.68 -11.28 13.77
CA LYS A 403 16.15 -10.96 15.12
C LYS A 403 15.74 -9.54 15.55
N LYS A 404 15.87 -8.56 14.64
CA LYS A 404 15.59 -7.15 14.92
C LYS A 404 14.11 -6.87 15.12
N GLY A 405 13.24 -7.42 14.26
CA GLY A 405 11.84 -7.01 14.16
C GLY A 405 10.92 -7.54 15.26
N GLY A 406 11.28 -8.65 15.93
CA GLY A 406 10.52 -9.19 17.06
C GLY A 406 9.12 -9.75 16.77
N GLU A 407 8.53 -9.45 15.61
CA GLU A 407 7.19 -9.87 15.21
C GLU A 407 7.16 -11.31 14.68
N GLU A 408 6.07 -12.04 15.00
CA GLU A 408 5.87 -13.41 14.57
C GLU A 408 5.83 -13.55 13.04
N ARG A 409 5.10 -12.66 12.36
CA ARG A 409 5.00 -12.69 10.88
C ARG A 409 6.36 -12.56 10.19
N LEU A 410 7.25 -11.73 10.74
CA LEU A 410 8.59 -11.54 10.20
C LEU A 410 9.46 -12.80 10.39
N ARG A 411 9.34 -13.48 11.55
CA ARG A 411 10.01 -14.76 11.79
C ARG A 411 9.50 -15.87 10.86
N LEU A 412 8.19 -15.91 10.60
CA LEU A 412 7.60 -16.89 9.70
C LEU A 412 8.10 -16.70 8.26
N VAL A 413 8.02 -15.48 7.72
CA VAL A 413 8.49 -15.22 6.35
C VAL A 413 10.00 -15.42 6.21
N ALA A 414 10.78 -15.06 7.21
CA ALA A 414 12.23 -15.34 7.23
C ALA A 414 12.52 -16.84 7.22
N GLY A 415 11.76 -17.63 7.96
CA GLY A 415 11.82 -19.10 7.93
C GLY A 415 11.56 -19.65 6.53
N GLU A 416 10.51 -19.16 5.85
CA GLU A 416 10.20 -19.57 4.47
C GLU A 416 11.32 -19.20 3.48
N CYS A 417 11.95 -18.02 3.63
CA CYS A 417 13.10 -17.62 2.83
C CYS A 417 14.28 -18.60 3.01
N LEU A 418 14.58 -18.96 4.26
CA LEU A 418 15.67 -19.90 4.58
C LEU A 418 15.38 -21.32 4.06
N GLU A 419 14.11 -21.72 3.95
CA GLU A 419 13.73 -22.97 3.30
C GLU A 419 13.96 -22.93 1.78
N PHE A 420 13.66 -21.81 1.11
CA PHE A 420 13.98 -21.65 -0.32
C PHE A 420 15.50 -21.72 -0.60
N LEU A 421 16.34 -21.18 0.30
CA LEU A 421 17.78 -21.25 0.17
C LEU A 421 18.36 -22.67 0.27
N LYS A 422 17.67 -23.57 0.97
CA LYS A 422 18.07 -24.99 1.10
C LYS A 422 17.75 -25.83 -0.14
N ARG A 423 16.84 -25.37 -0.97
CA ARG A 423 16.45 -26.04 -2.23
C ARG A 423 17.40 -25.73 -3.36
#